data_e902a656c6a72180ffcb8d3f03bc7b47
#
_entry.id   e902a656c6a72180ffcb8d3f03bc7b47
#
_cell.length_a   1.000
_cell.length_b   1.000
_cell.length_c   1.000
_cell.angle_alpha   90.00
_cell.angle_beta   90.00
_cell.angle_gamma   90.00
#
_symmetry.space_group_name_H-M   'P 1'
#
loop_
_entity.id
_entity.type
_entity.pdbx_description
1 polymer ?
#
loop_
_entity_poly.entity_id
_entity_poly.type
_entity_poly.pdbx_seq_one_letter_code
_entity_poly.pdbx_strand_id
1 'polypeptide(L)'
;GLEDSNTDNWPVVMPPNDQYILAFDGGRVVVGATHENDKGMDYRVTAGGLHEIFDKALHIAPGLSEGTVSETRVGYRPFTPDFLPVIGAIPGFENLYAANGLGASGLTVGPFLGGELAKLAMGKTLEINLSLYEITGAIKS
;
A
#
# COMPACT_ATOMS: atom_id res chain seq x y z
N GLY A 1 19.13 13.21 5.62
CA GLY A 1 18.54 13.12 6.95
C GLY A 1 18.72 14.42 7.69
N LEU A 2 17.81 14.78 8.55
CA LEU A 2 17.98 15.87 9.51
C LEU A 2 18.89 15.33 10.61
N GLU A 3 20.19 15.52 10.49
CA GLU A 3 21.22 14.88 11.34
C GLU A 3 21.10 15.18 12.84
N ASP A 4 20.35 16.22 13.23
CA ASP A 4 20.14 16.63 14.63
C ASP A 4 18.70 16.45 15.13
N SER A 5 17.82 15.87 14.33
CA SER A 5 16.40 15.72 14.69
C SER A 5 16.15 14.34 15.29
N ASN A 6 15.75 14.31 16.57
CA ASN A 6 15.16 13.11 17.15
C ASN A 6 13.78 12.86 16.53
N THR A 7 13.74 12.06 15.48
CA THR A 7 12.51 11.68 14.77
C THR A 7 11.75 10.53 15.41
N ASP A 8 12.32 9.92 16.47
CA ASP A 8 11.81 8.70 17.12
C ASP A 8 10.40 8.87 17.68
N ASN A 9 10.04 10.10 18.05
CA ASN A 9 8.74 10.44 18.63
C ASN A 9 7.81 11.23 17.67
N TRP A 10 8.18 11.37 16.41
CA TRP A 10 7.31 12.06 15.47
C TRP A 10 6.07 11.20 15.14
N PRO A 11 4.89 11.80 15.11
CA PRO A 11 3.69 11.08 14.70
C PRO A 11 3.73 10.72 13.22
N VAL A 12 2.97 9.69 12.85
CA VAL A 12 2.59 9.49 11.45
C VAL A 12 1.67 10.64 11.01
N VAL A 13 2.04 11.33 9.95
CA VAL A 13 1.24 12.41 9.39
C VAL A 13 0.55 11.91 8.11
N MET A 14 -0.78 11.93 8.11
CA MET A 14 -1.61 11.59 6.96
C MET A 14 -2.56 12.76 6.68
N PRO A 15 -2.16 13.71 5.83
CA PRO A 15 -3.01 14.84 5.46
C PRO A 15 -4.20 14.37 4.61
N PRO A 16 -5.22 15.23 4.38
CA PRO A 16 -6.39 14.90 3.58
C PRO A 16 -6.10 14.90 2.07
N ASN A 17 -4.96 14.38 1.70
CA ASN A 17 -4.52 14.07 0.35
C ASN A 17 -3.85 12.70 0.37
N ASP A 18 -3.42 12.16 -0.77
CA ASP A 18 -2.84 10.83 -0.87
C ASP A 18 -1.39 10.72 -0.33
N GLN A 19 -0.96 11.70 0.46
CA GLN A 19 0.39 11.74 1.00
C GLN A 19 0.47 11.14 2.41
N TYR A 20 1.68 10.77 2.79
CA TYR A 20 2.04 10.44 4.16
C TYR A 20 3.46 10.91 4.46
N ILE A 21 3.71 11.19 5.72
CA ILE A 21 5.05 11.45 6.26
C ILE A 21 5.26 10.48 7.42
N LEU A 22 6.24 9.62 7.29
CA LEU A 22 6.59 8.60 8.28
C LEU A 22 7.99 8.86 8.80
N ALA A 23 8.12 9.01 10.10
CA ALA A 23 9.42 9.12 10.75
C ALA A 23 9.90 7.76 11.25
N PHE A 24 11.20 7.56 11.19
CA PHE A 24 11.91 6.38 11.66
C PHE A 24 13.13 6.80 12.46
N ASP A 25 13.68 5.89 13.24
CA ASP A 25 14.88 6.10 14.04
C ASP A 25 16.06 6.61 13.19
N GLY A 26 16.92 7.39 13.81
CA GLY A 26 18.12 7.91 13.17
C GLY A 26 17.89 9.03 12.16
N GLY A 27 16.86 9.84 12.35
CA GLY A 27 16.59 11.02 11.51
C GLY A 27 16.03 10.70 10.12
N ARG A 28 15.64 9.47 9.88
CA ARG A 28 15.08 9.06 8.57
C ARG A 28 13.59 9.38 8.48
N VAL A 29 13.21 10.11 7.44
CA VAL A 29 11.81 10.43 7.14
C VAL A 29 11.47 9.91 5.75
N VAL A 30 10.34 9.23 5.61
CA VAL A 30 9.79 8.75 4.34
C VAL A 30 8.57 9.59 4.00
N VAL A 31 8.54 10.14 2.80
CA VAL A 31 7.40 10.87 2.25
C VAL A 31 6.88 10.14 1.00
N GLY A 32 5.59 10.11 0.82
CA GLY A 32 4.93 9.41 -0.29
C GLY A 32 3.43 9.65 -0.28
N ALA A 33 2.71 9.19 -1.26
CA ALA A 33 3.18 8.63 -2.51
C ALA A 33 2.35 9.21 -3.66
N THR A 34 2.83 9.05 -4.88
CA THR A 34 1.98 9.28 -6.07
C THR A 34 0.97 8.14 -6.22
N HIS A 35 -0.13 8.42 -6.94
CA HIS A 35 -1.09 7.41 -7.39
C HIS A 35 -1.22 7.50 -8.92
N GLU A 36 -0.59 6.58 -9.63
CA GLU A 36 -0.50 6.58 -11.08
C GLU A 36 -1.18 5.33 -11.66
N ASN A 37 -2.51 5.30 -11.66
CA ASN A 37 -3.30 4.11 -11.99
C ASN A 37 -3.13 3.61 -13.43
N ASP A 38 -2.76 4.49 -14.38
CA ASP A 38 -2.74 4.16 -15.81
C ASP A 38 -1.32 3.90 -16.35
N LYS A 39 -0.32 3.80 -15.48
CA LYS A 39 1.09 3.63 -15.90
C LYS A 39 1.54 2.17 -16.04
N GLY A 40 0.67 1.22 -15.74
CA GLY A 40 1.04 -0.20 -15.75
C GLY A 40 2.20 -0.49 -14.80
N MET A 41 3.13 -1.35 -15.25
CA MET A 41 4.31 -1.74 -14.45
C MET A 41 5.54 -0.87 -14.78
N ASP A 42 5.40 0.45 -14.73
CA ASP A 42 6.51 1.39 -14.96
C ASP A 42 7.33 1.60 -13.68
N TYR A 43 8.52 1.00 -13.62
CA TYR A 43 9.43 1.07 -12.47
C TYR A 43 10.29 2.34 -12.42
N ARG A 44 10.13 3.25 -13.37
CA ARG A 44 10.98 4.44 -13.42
C ARG A 44 10.58 5.44 -12.33
N VAL A 45 11.57 5.97 -11.67
CA VAL A 45 11.42 7.20 -10.87
C VAL A 45 11.35 8.37 -11.85
N THR A 46 10.20 9.01 -11.95
CA THR A 46 10.00 10.15 -12.86
C THR A 46 10.23 11.47 -12.13
N ALA A 47 10.73 12.47 -12.86
CA ALA A 47 10.88 13.82 -12.32
C ALA A 47 9.53 14.43 -11.88
N GLY A 48 8.45 14.12 -12.62
CA GLY A 48 7.10 14.56 -12.26
C GLY A 48 6.62 13.95 -10.94
N GLY A 49 6.83 12.64 -10.74
CA GLY A 49 6.48 11.96 -9.49
C GLY A 49 7.27 12.50 -8.29
N LEU A 50 8.57 12.75 -8.47
CA LEU A 50 9.39 13.37 -7.43
C LEU A 50 8.91 14.78 -7.09
N HIS A 51 8.65 15.59 -8.10
CA HIS A 51 8.14 16.95 -7.90
C HIS A 51 6.82 16.94 -7.13
N GLU A 52 5.88 16.09 -7.52
CA GLU A 52 4.59 15.96 -6.84
C GLU A 52 4.75 15.60 -5.36
N ILE A 53 5.60 14.61 -5.04
CA ILE A 53 5.82 14.16 -3.66
C ILE A 53 6.46 15.29 -2.84
N PHE A 54 7.52 15.92 -3.36
CA PHE A 54 8.22 16.97 -2.62
C PHE A 54 7.38 18.23 -2.47
N ASP A 55 6.67 18.67 -3.49
CA ASP A 55 5.79 19.83 -3.42
C ASP A 55 4.77 19.67 -2.29
N LYS A 56 4.05 18.54 -2.27
CA LYS A 56 3.05 18.25 -1.24
C LYS A 56 3.67 18.07 0.16
N ALA A 57 4.79 17.35 0.26
CA ALA A 57 5.43 17.08 1.54
C ALA A 57 6.01 18.36 2.16
N LEU A 58 6.67 19.20 1.37
CA LEU A 58 7.27 20.45 1.85
C LEU A 58 6.22 21.53 2.16
N HIS A 59 5.05 21.46 1.53
CA HIS A 59 3.92 22.31 1.91
C HIS A 59 3.44 22.02 3.35
N ILE A 60 3.47 20.75 3.77
CA ILE A 60 3.03 20.31 5.10
C ILE A 60 4.16 20.47 6.12
N ALA A 61 5.37 20.08 5.73
CA ALA A 61 6.55 20.04 6.59
C ALA A 61 7.73 20.77 5.92
N PRO A 62 7.73 22.11 5.86
CA PRO A 62 8.75 22.88 5.15
C PRO A 62 10.17 22.69 5.71
N GLY A 63 10.31 22.30 6.97
CA GLY A 63 11.60 21.98 7.57
C GLY A 63 12.32 20.78 6.92
N LEU A 64 11.62 19.94 6.17
CA LEU A 64 12.25 18.84 5.41
C LEU A 64 13.06 19.34 4.21
N SER A 65 12.97 20.61 3.83
CA SER A 65 13.72 21.19 2.70
C SER A 65 15.23 21.12 2.85
N GLU A 66 15.73 21.12 4.08
CA GLU A 66 17.15 21.01 4.39
C GLU A 66 17.65 19.55 4.46
N GLY A 67 16.72 18.60 4.33
CA GLY A 67 17.04 17.17 4.38
C GLY A 67 17.74 16.67 3.11
N THR A 68 18.59 15.66 3.27
CA THR A 68 19.22 14.97 2.13
C THR A 68 18.29 13.87 1.59
N VAL A 69 18.06 13.85 0.28
CA VAL A 69 17.35 12.74 -0.36
C VAL A 69 18.28 11.54 -0.45
N SER A 70 18.06 10.53 0.35
CA SER A 70 18.90 9.33 0.41
C SER A 70 18.52 8.27 -0.64
N GLU A 71 17.22 8.08 -0.87
CA GLU A 71 16.72 7.12 -1.86
C GLU A 71 15.32 7.48 -2.34
N THR A 72 14.95 6.91 -3.48
CA THR A 72 13.58 6.95 -4.00
C THR A 72 13.18 5.55 -4.46
N ARG A 73 11.96 5.15 -4.15
CA ARG A 73 11.42 3.83 -4.50
C ARG A 73 10.13 3.95 -5.26
N VAL A 74 9.95 3.07 -6.24
CA VAL A 74 8.66 2.82 -6.89
C VAL A 74 8.13 1.50 -6.37
N GLY A 75 6.84 1.45 -6.06
CA GLY A 75 6.14 0.26 -5.62
C GLY A 75 4.78 0.15 -6.28
N TYR A 76 4.20 -1.05 -6.24
CA TYR A 76 2.88 -1.32 -6.79
C TYR A 76 1.94 -1.78 -5.70
N ARG A 77 0.75 -1.20 -5.71
CA ARG A 77 -0.35 -1.66 -4.87
C ARG A 77 -1.22 -2.61 -5.69
N PRO A 78 -1.53 -3.80 -5.20
CA PRO A 78 -2.37 -4.74 -5.93
C PRO A 78 -3.83 -4.28 -5.87
N PHE A 79 -4.38 -3.86 -7.02
CA PHE A 79 -5.79 -3.55 -7.19
C PHE A 79 -6.46 -4.60 -8.09
N THR A 80 -7.72 -4.85 -7.80
CA THR A 80 -8.64 -5.60 -8.66
C THR A 80 -9.46 -4.64 -9.53
N PRO A 81 -10.13 -5.11 -10.58
CA PRO A 81 -10.91 -4.23 -11.47
C PRO A 81 -11.99 -3.40 -10.76
N ASP A 82 -12.57 -3.92 -9.69
CA ASP A 82 -13.62 -3.26 -8.89
C ASP A 82 -13.10 -2.63 -7.60
N PHE A 83 -11.78 -2.63 -7.39
CA PHE A 83 -11.10 -2.11 -6.19
C PHE A 83 -11.45 -2.83 -4.88
N LEU A 84 -12.15 -3.96 -4.94
CA LEU A 84 -12.39 -4.81 -3.79
C LEU A 84 -11.30 -5.90 -3.69
N PRO A 85 -10.90 -6.32 -2.49
CA PRO A 85 -10.03 -7.48 -2.34
C PRO A 85 -10.72 -8.73 -2.86
N VAL A 86 -9.95 -9.71 -3.29
CA VAL A 86 -10.45 -11.04 -3.65
C VAL A 86 -9.91 -12.06 -2.67
N ILE A 87 -10.72 -13.05 -2.35
CA ILE A 87 -10.34 -14.19 -1.50
C ILE A 87 -11.13 -15.42 -1.94
N GLY A 88 -10.48 -16.56 -2.05
CA GLY A 88 -11.16 -17.81 -2.39
C GLY A 88 -10.26 -18.88 -2.96
N ALA A 89 -10.89 -19.96 -3.43
CA ALA A 89 -10.22 -21.00 -4.18
C ALA A 89 -9.82 -20.49 -5.57
N ILE A 90 -8.64 -20.89 -6.03
CA ILE A 90 -8.19 -20.56 -7.40
C ILE A 90 -8.92 -21.48 -8.39
N PRO A 91 -9.66 -20.95 -9.36
CA PRO A 91 -10.36 -21.75 -10.36
C PRO A 91 -9.41 -22.65 -11.15
N GLY A 92 -9.80 -23.91 -11.33
CA GLY A 92 -8.99 -24.91 -12.04
C GLY A 92 -7.90 -25.60 -11.21
N PHE A 93 -7.76 -25.25 -9.94
CA PHE A 93 -6.80 -25.90 -9.03
C PHE A 93 -7.50 -26.43 -7.78
N GLU A 94 -7.21 -27.68 -7.42
CA GLU A 94 -7.68 -28.25 -6.16
C GLU A 94 -6.79 -27.82 -5.00
N ASN A 95 -7.40 -27.52 -3.85
CA ASN A 95 -6.72 -27.14 -2.60
C ASN A 95 -5.78 -25.94 -2.69
N LEU A 96 -5.95 -25.08 -3.71
CA LEU A 96 -5.21 -23.84 -3.85
C LEU A 96 -6.13 -22.66 -3.57
N TYR A 97 -5.72 -21.83 -2.62
CA TYR A 97 -6.47 -20.65 -2.18
C TYR A 97 -5.60 -19.40 -2.26
N ALA A 98 -6.19 -18.27 -2.55
CA ALA A 98 -5.48 -17.01 -2.58
C ALA A 98 -6.34 -15.86 -2.03
N ALA A 99 -5.65 -14.83 -1.56
CA ALA A 99 -6.22 -13.52 -1.27
C ALA A 99 -5.29 -12.45 -1.83
N ASN A 100 -5.85 -11.41 -2.47
CA ASN A 100 -5.08 -10.33 -3.08
C ASN A 100 -5.97 -9.08 -3.25
N GLY A 101 -5.42 -8.03 -3.85
CA GLY A 101 -6.20 -6.84 -4.23
C GLY A 101 -6.50 -5.89 -3.07
N LEU A 102 -5.72 -5.92 -1.98
CA LEU A 102 -5.92 -5.09 -0.79
C LEU A 102 -5.53 -3.61 -0.99
N GLY A 103 -4.94 -3.26 -2.11
CA GLY A 103 -4.55 -1.88 -2.43
C GLY A 103 -3.69 -1.25 -1.34
N ALA A 104 -4.12 -0.10 -0.82
CA ALA A 104 -3.43 0.61 0.26
C ALA A 104 -3.69 0.00 1.66
N SER A 105 -4.67 -0.89 1.81
CA SER A 105 -5.12 -1.41 3.11
C SER A 105 -4.42 -2.72 3.52
N GLY A 106 -3.43 -3.17 2.76
CA GLY A 106 -2.78 -4.47 2.97
C GLY A 106 -2.20 -4.67 4.37
N LEU A 107 -1.57 -3.66 4.96
CA LEU A 107 -0.99 -3.75 6.30
C LEU A 107 -2.04 -3.82 7.42
N THR A 108 -3.19 -3.20 7.24
CA THR A 108 -4.25 -3.14 8.25
C THR A 108 -5.25 -4.29 8.13
N VAL A 109 -5.62 -4.66 6.91
CA VAL A 109 -6.66 -5.67 6.63
C VAL A 109 -6.06 -7.05 6.35
N GLY A 110 -4.82 -7.10 5.87
CA GLY A 110 -4.15 -8.35 5.47
C GLY A 110 -4.13 -9.43 6.56
N PRO A 111 -3.81 -9.12 7.83
CA PRO A 111 -3.84 -10.13 8.90
C PRO A 111 -5.21 -10.76 9.11
N PHE A 112 -6.27 -9.96 9.08
CA PHE A 112 -7.64 -10.46 9.17
C PHE A 112 -8.00 -11.34 7.97
N LEU A 113 -7.74 -10.86 6.76
CA LEU A 113 -8.04 -11.58 5.53
C LEU A 113 -7.23 -12.89 5.42
N GLY A 114 -5.99 -12.89 5.90
CA GLY A 114 -5.16 -14.09 6.01
C GLY A 114 -5.75 -15.12 6.99
N GLY A 115 -6.33 -14.66 8.10
CA GLY A 115 -7.06 -15.52 9.03
C GLY A 115 -8.30 -16.15 8.38
N GLU A 116 -9.07 -15.39 7.62
CA GLU A 116 -10.23 -15.89 6.88
C GLU A 116 -9.81 -16.89 5.79
N LEU A 117 -8.73 -16.61 5.06
CA LEU A 117 -8.17 -17.53 4.07
C LEU A 117 -7.75 -18.87 4.71
N ALA A 118 -7.14 -18.83 5.88
CA ALA A 118 -6.77 -20.04 6.61
C ALA A 118 -8.01 -20.82 7.07
N LYS A 119 -9.06 -20.15 7.55
CA LYS A 119 -10.34 -20.80 7.89
C LYS A 119 -10.94 -21.49 6.67
N LEU A 120 -10.94 -20.80 5.51
CA LEU A 120 -11.44 -21.34 4.25
C LEU A 120 -10.69 -22.61 3.85
N ALA A 121 -9.36 -22.58 3.88
CA ALA A 121 -8.52 -23.73 3.55
C ALA A 121 -8.72 -24.92 4.49
N MET A 122 -9.11 -24.66 5.74
CA MET A 122 -9.42 -25.70 6.74
C MET A 122 -10.90 -26.12 6.73
N GLY A 123 -11.74 -25.62 5.83
CA GLY A 123 -13.16 -25.91 5.79
C GLY A 123 -13.95 -25.38 7.00
N LYS A 124 -13.46 -24.31 7.65
CA LYS A 124 -14.12 -23.68 8.81
C LYS A 124 -15.05 -22.55 8.37
N THR A 125 -15.97 -22.19 9.25
CA THR A 125 -16.87 -21.05 9.04
C THR A 125 -16.10 -19.74 9.01
N LEU A 126 -16.39 -18.90 8.03
CA LEU A 126 -15.84 -17.57 7.86
C LEU A 126 -16.70 -16.53 8.60
N GLU A 127 -16.08 -15.41 8.95
CA GLU A 127 -16.77 -14.24 9.50
C GLU A 127 -17.27 -13.30 8.38
N ILE A 128 -16.73 -13.44 7.17
CA ILE A 128 -17.10 -12.63 6.00
C ILE A 128 -17.94 -13.42 5.01
N ASN A 129 -18.78 -12.71 4.26
CA ASN A 129 -19.48 -13.27 3.10
C ASN A 129 -18.59 -13.18 1.87
N LEU A 130 -18.16 -14.33 1.36
CA LEU A 130 -17.27 -14.42 0.19
C LEU A 130 -17.90 -13.96 -1.12
N SER A 131 -19.22 -13.93 -1.25
CA SER A 131 -19.89 -13.64 -2.53
C SER A 131 -19.54 -12.28 -3.14
N LEU A 132 -19.06 -11.34 -2.30
CA LEU A 132 -18.60 -10.02 -2.74
C LEU A 132 -17.12 -9.98 -3.13
N TYR A 133 -16.38 -11.05 -2.86
CA TYR A 133 -14.92 -11.08 -2.94
C TYR A 133 -14.40 -12.26 -3.77
N GLU A 134 -15.22 -12.79 -4.66
CA GLU A 134 -14.87 -13.97 -5.44
C GLU A 134 -13.74 -13.70 -6.43
N ILE A 135 -12.75 -14.60 -6.45
CA ILE A 135 -11.59 -14.50 -7.36
C ILE A 135 -12.00 -14.51 -8.83
N THR A 136 -13.07 -15.22 -9.18
CA THR A 136 -13.58 -15.31 -10.56
C THR A 136 -13.90 -13.94 -11.17
N GLY A 137 -14.38 -12.99 -10.38
CA GLY A 137 -14.65 -11.62 -10.81
C GLY A 137 -13.40 -10.82 -11.20
N ALA A 138 -12.23 -11.17 -10.66
CA ALA A 138 -10.98 -10.49 -10.92
C ALA A 138 -10.15 -11.12 -12.06
N ILE A 139 -10.48 -12.35 -12.45
CA ILE A 139 -9.81 -13.04 -13.56
C ILE A 139 -10.53 -12.67 -14.84
N LYS A 140 -9.91 -11.84 -15.68
CA LYS A 140 -10.38 -11.60 -17.04
C LYS A 140 -10.14 -12.86 -17.87
N SER A 141 -11.21 -13.40 -18.42
CA SER A 141 -11.17 -14.43 -19.47
C SER A 141 -10.52 -13.91 -20.75
#